data_a5f80030ea05d51cfdd0c51b2bd287c2
#
_entry.id   a5f80030ea05d51cfdd0c51b2bd287c2
#
_cell.length_a   1.000
_cell.length_b   1.000
_cell.length_c   1.000
_cell.angle_alpha   90.00
_cell.angle_beta   90.00
_cell.angle_gamma   90.00
#
_symmetry.space_group_name_H-M   'P 1'
#
loop_
_entity.id
_entity.type
_entity.pdbx_description
1 polymer ?
#
loop_
_entity_poly.entity_id
_entity_poly.type
_entity_poly.pdbx_seq_one_letter_code
_entity_poly.pdbx_strand_id
1 'polypeptide(L)'
;MNIHEFGADKNKIIVLIHPSLVMWDYFEYILSILKEEYHVIVPALPGYDEENPNENFTSVEEIADNLLGWLKEHKIEKVDLWYGCSMGGSIALKMFSNHGVKIRNIICDGAITPYQLPWIVTRMIAIRDFLMISIGKIGGLKLLEKSFSTDEYSEEELKYVAKVLNFISYKTIWRTFESCNNYVMPKNVSEHSGRIQYWYGDKESKARAWDIQYMKIHFPNTEFIKFENMGHGSMASLYPVKMVNQFRDLMEVKK
;
A
#
# COMPACT_ATOMS: atom_id res chain seq x y z
N MET A 1 -8.97 7.16 12.41
CA MET A 1 -7.70 6.91 11.70
C MET A 1 -6.79 8.11 11.91
N ASN A 2 -5.62 7.89 12.46
CA ASN A 2 -4.62 8.93 12.69
C ASN A 2 -3.88 9.25 11.38
N ILE A 3 -3.55 10.53 11.16
CA ILE A 3 -2.83 10.98 9.96
C ILE A 3 -1.58 11.74 10.40
N HIS A 4 -0.43 11.24 9.96
CA HIS A 4 0.84 11.92 10.20
C HIS A 4 1.16 12.82 9.01
N GLU A 5 1.51 14.08 9.30
CA GLU A 5 1.85 15.08 8.30
C GLU A 5 3.28 15.58 8.49
N PHE A 6 4.02 15.68 7.40
CA PHE A 6 5.40 16.17 7.39
C PHE A 6 5.55 17.22 6.28
N GLY A 7 6.32 18.28 6.52
CA GLY A 7 6.54 19.33 5.53
C GLY A 7 5.27 20.05 5.08
N ALA A 8 4.31 20.29 6.01
CA ALA A 8 3.01 20.89 5.70
C ALA A 8 3.06 22.29 5.09
N ASP A 9 4.23 22.95 5.10
CA ASP A 9 4.50 24.23 4.44
C ASP A 9 4.75 24.10 2.92
N LYS A 10 4.87 22.90 2.39
CA LYS A 10 5.18 22.63 0.98
C LYS A 10 3.92 22.59 0.11
N ASN A 11 4.07 22.96 -1.16
CA ASN A 11 2.95 23.09 -2.11
C ASN A 11 2.57 21.78 -2.83
N LYS A 12 3.53 20.86 -2.99
CA LYS A 12 3.27 19.56 -3.65
C LYS A 12 2.98 18.52 -2.58
N ILE A 13 1.88 17.78 -2.77
CA ILE A 13 1.37 16.82 -1.81
C ILE A 13 1.66 15.39 -2.28
N ILE A 14 2.25 14.60 -1.38
CA ILE A 14 2.46 13.16 -1.52
C ILE A 14 1.66 12.44 -0.44
N VAL A 15 0.88 11.43 -0.81
CA VAL A 15 0.23 10.51 0.13
C VAL A 15 0.92 9.14 0.05
N LEU A 16 1.33 8.60 1.20
CA LEU A 16 2.01 7.30 1.31
C LEU A 16 1.16 6.35 2.14
N ILE A 17 0.73 5.23 1.54
CA ILE A 17 -0.06 4.21 2.24
C ILE A 17 0.76 2.93 2.37
N HIS A 18 0.98 2.52 3.62
CA HIS A 18 1.81 1.37 3.95
C HIS A 18 1.14 0.02 3.61
N PRO A 19 1.94 -1.04 3.38
CA PRO A 19 1.42 -2.39 3.22
C PRO A 19 0.87 -2.95 4.53
N SER A 20 0.23 -4.12 4.47
CA SER A 20 -0.09 -4.90 5.65
C SER A 20 1.17 -5.41 6.35
N LEU A 21 1.06 -5.76 7.62
CA LEU A 21 2.13 -6.31 8.48
C LEU A 21 3.27 -5.33 8.82
N VAL A 22 3.10 -4.07 8.46
CA VAL A 22 3.93 -2.94 8.88
C VAL A 22 3.02 -1.78 9.30
N MET A 23 3.58 -0.73 9.87
CA MET A 23 2.86 0.48 10.29
C MET A 23 3.28 1.68 9.44
N TRP A 24 2.78 2.87 9.76
CA TRP A 24 3.07 4.09 9.03
C TRP A 24 4.58 4.44 9.00
N ASP A 25 5.33 4.07 10.06
CA ASP A 25 6.77 4.27 10.20
C ASP A 25 7.63 3.42 9.24
N TYR A 26 7.02 2.48 8.50
CA TYR A 26 7.65 1.81 7.37
C TYR A 26 8.30 2.78 6.37
N PHE A 27 7.81 4.02 6.31
CA PHE A 27 8.32 5.06 5.41
C PHE A 27 9.41 5.95 6.04
N GLU A 28 9.85 5.72 7.27
CA GLU A 28 10.79 6.62 7.97
C GLU A 28 12.06 6.90 7.18
N TYR A 29 12.58 5.92 6.45
CA TYR A 29 13.78 6.06 5.62
C TYR A 29 13.64 7.07 4.47
N ILE A 30 12.45 7.26 3.96
CA ILE A 30 12.18 8.23 2.87
C ILE A 30 11.57 9.53 3.39
N LEU A 31 10.91 9.51 4.54
CA LEU A 31 10.26 10.70 5.12
C LEU A 31 11.25 11.81 5.41
N SER A 32 12.45 11.47 5.92
CA SER A 32 13.52 12.44 6.20
C SER A 32 13.95 13.23 4.97
N ILE A 33 13.85 12.62 3.78
CA ILE A 33 14.21 13.25 2.50
C ILE A 33 13.01 13.99 1.92
N LEU A 34 11.84 13.34 1.89
CA LEU A 34 10.65 13.87 1.22
C LEU A 34 10.10 15.13 1.87
N LYS A 35 10.10 15.22 3.20
CA LYS A 35 9.55 16.36 3.95
C LYS A 35 10.23 17.70 3.65
N GLU A 36 11.48 17.68 3.16
CA GLU A 36 12.21 18.88 2.79
C GLU A 36 11.64 19.54 1.50
N GLU A 37 11.00 18.74 0.64
CA GLU A 37 10.52 19.17 -0.68
C GLU A 37 8.98 19.12 -0.81
N TYR A 38 8.32 18.25 -0.04
CA TYR A 38 6.92 17.90 -0.20
C TYR A 38 6.15 17.93 1.11
N HIS A 39 4.86 18.25 1.04
CA HIS A 39 3.91 17.95 2.09
C HIS A 39 3.56 16.45 2.00
N VAL A 40 4.04 15.67 2.96
CA VAL A 40 3.86 14.22 2.99
C VAL A 40 2.80 13.84 4.00
N ILE A 41 1.79 13.11 3.55
CA ILE A 41 0.64 12.65 4.34
C ILE A 41 0.75 11.13 4.44
N VAL A 42 0.83 10.61 5.66
CA VAL A 42 0.98 9.18 5.95
C VAL A 42 -0.11 8.73 6.90
N PRO A 43 -1.18 8.07 6.43
CA PRO A 43 -2.19 7.52 7.32
C PRO A 43 -1.65 6.32 8.09
N ALA A 44 -1.86 6.30 9.40
CA ALA A 44 -1.77 5.11 10.23
C ALA A 44 -3.07 4.32 10.05
N LEU A 45 -3.02 3.21 9.32
CA LEU A 45 -4.22 2.46 8.97
C LEU A 45 -4.88 1.84 10.22
N PRO A 46 -6.22 1.86 10.33
CA PRO A 46 -6.92 1.27 11.45
C PRO A 46 -6.53 -0.20 11.67
N GLY A 47 -6.26 -0.57 12.91
CA GLY A 47 -5.75 -1.89 13.28
C GLY A 47 -4.22 -2.06 13.13
N TYR A 48 -3.52 -1.04 12.59
CA TYR A 48 -2.07 -0.94 12.46
C TYR A 48 -1.51 0.33 13.12
N ASP A 49 -2.25 0.95 14.02
CA ASP A 49 -1.89 2.18 14.72
C ASP A 49 -1.69 1.91 16.21
N GLU A 50 -0.44 2.02 16.71
CA GLU A 50 -0.10 1.85 18.12
C GLU A 50 -0.72 2.93 19.01
N GLU A 51 -0.99 4.12 18.49
CA GLU A 51 -1.63 5.21 19.23
C GLU A 51 -3.15 4.98 19.39
N ASN A 52 -3.77 4.21 18.48
CA ASN A 52 -5.19 3.87 18.47
C ASN A 52 -5.41 2.34 18.38
N PRO A 53 -4.95 1.55 19.38
CA PRO A 53 -4.89 0.09 19.28
C PRO A 53 -6.27 -0.60 19.20
N ASN A 54 -7.34 0.09 19.57
CA ASN A 54 -8.71 -0.42 19.51
C ASN A 54 -9.43 -0.07 18.20
N GLU A 55 -8.86 0.82 17.38
CA GLU A 55 -9.41 1.17 16.09
C GLU A 55 -9.27 -0.01 15.11
N ASN A 56 -10.23 -0.17 14.23
CA ASN A 56 -10.23 -1.23 13.24
C ASN A 56 -11.02 -0.78 12.01
N PHE A 57 -10.92 -1.51 10.92
CA PHE A 57 -11.63 -1.24 9.67
C PHE A 57 -12.47 -2.46 9.24
N THR A 58 -13.41 -2.26 8.33
CA THR A 58 -14.20 -3.34 7.74
C THR A 58 -13.76 -3.66 6.31
N SER A 59 -13.35 -2.65 5.55
CA SER A 59 -13.00 -2.81 4.14
C SER A 59 -12.03 -1.76 3.63
N VAL A 60 -11.45 -2.01 2.46
CA VAL A 60 -10.65 -1.05 1.68
C VAL A 60 -11.47 0.20 1.36
N GLU A 61 -12.76 0.02 1.06
CA GLU A 61 -13.70 1.10 0.78
C GLU A 61 -13.85 2.04 1.97
N GLU A 62 -14.05 1.49 3.17
CA GLU A 62 -14.16 2.30 4.40
C GLU A 62 -12.90 3.13 4.64
N ILE A 63 -11.71 2.54 4.47
CA ILE A 63 -10.45 3.28 4.62
C ILE A 63 -10.36 4.38 3.57
N ALA A 64 -10.69 4.09 2.31
CA ALA A 64 -10.67 5.05 1.23
C ALA A 64 -11.65 6.22 1.47
N ASP A 65 -12.86 5.93 1.95
CA ASP A 65 -13.89 6.95 2.25
C ASP A 65 -13.45 7.82 3.43
N ASN A 66 -12.85 7.24 4.48
CA ASN A 66 -12.32 7.99 5.62
C ASN A 66 -11.17 8.93 5.20
N LEU A 67 -10.26 8.45 4.33
CA LEU A 67 -9.18 9.29 3.77
C LEU A 67 -9.74 10.43 2.92
N LEU A 68 -10.74 10.14 2.09
CA LEU A 68 -11.40 11.16 1.28
C LEU A 68 -12.09 12.22 2.15
N GLY A 69 -12.75 11.79 3.23
CA GLY A 69 -13.35 12.67 4.22
C GLY A 69 -12.31 13.61 4.83
N TRP A 70 -11.20 13.04 5.31
CA TRP A 70 -10.12 13.80 5.90
C TRP A 70 -9.51 14.83 4.92
N LEU A 71 -9.23 14.42 3.67
CA LEU A 71 -8.71 15.33 2.63
C LEU A 71 -9.67 16.51 2.37
N LYS A 72 -10.98 16.25 2.32
CA LYS A 72 -12.00 17.29 2.13
C LYS A 72 -12.07 18.26 3.30
N GLU A 73 -12.02 17.77 4.53
CA GLU A 73 -12.01 18.58 5.75
C GLU A 73 -10.80 19.51 5.80
N HIS A 74 -9.63 19.03 5.30
CA HIS A 74 -8.40 19.80 5.20
C HIS A 74 -8.29 20.61 3.89
N LYS A 75 -9.36 20.65 3.07
CA LYS A 75 -9.44 21.40 1.79
C LYS A 75 -8.34 20.99 0.79
N ILE A 76 -7.95 19.71 0.82
CA ILE A 76 -7.00 19.14 -0.13
C ILE A 76 -7.79 18.61 -1.33
N GLU A 77 -7.84 19.38 -2.39
CA GLU A 77 -8.57 19.04 -3.62
C GLU A 77 -7.68 18.31 -4.64
N LYS A 78 -6.37 18.32 -4.43
CA LYS A 78 -5.39 17.75 -5.36
C LYS A 78 -4.23 17.10 -4.60
N VAL A 79 -3.84 15.91 -5.07
CA VAL A 79 -2.63 15.19 -4.65
C VAL A 79 -1.72 15.00 -5.85
N ASP A 80 -0.43 15.37 -5.72
CA ASP A 80 0.53 15.30 -6.83
C ASP A 80 1.05 13.88 -7.03
N LEU A 81 1.23 13.11 -5.95
CA LEU A 81 1.60 11.70 -5.99
C LEU A 81 0.87 10.93 -4.88
N TRP A 82 0.26 9.82 -5.27
CA TRP A 82 -0.29 8.83 -4.36
C TRP A 82 0.48 7.52 -4.51
N TYR A 83 1.15 7.10 -3.46
CA TYR A 83 1.84 5.81 -3.42
C TYR A 83 1.14 4.86 -2.46
N GLY A 84 0.96 3.63 -2.87
CA GLY A 84 0.46 2.57 -2.01
C GLY A 84 1.13 1.24 -2.32
N CYS A 85 1.61 0.57 -1.26
CA CYS A 85 2.21 -0.76 -1.37
C CYS A 85 1.23 -1.83 -0.90
N SER A 86 1.14 -2.95 -1.62
CA SER A 86 0.31 -4.11 -1.25
C SER A 86 -1.15 -3.72 -0.94
N MET A 87 -1.61 -3.90 0.32
CA MET A 87 -2.90 -3.39 0.81
C MET A 87 -3.04 -1.88 0.58
N GLY A 88 -1.97 -1.11 0.85
CA GLY A 88 -1.95 0.32 0.56
C GLY A 88 -2.18 0.63 -0.92
N GLY A 89 -1.71 -0.25 -1.80
CA GLY A 89 -1.97 -0.17 -3.24
C GLY A 89 -3.43 -0.43 -3.60
N SER A 90 -4.11 -1.35 -2.91
CA SER A 90 -5.57 -1.55 -3.07
C SER A 90 -6.35 -0.29 -2.68
N ILE A 91 -5.98 0.34 -1.55
CA ILE A 91 -6.57 1.60 -1.09
C ILE A 91 -6.29 2.71 -2.11
N ALA A 92 -5.05 2.81 -2.62
CA ALA A 92 -4.67 3.78 -3.63
C ALA A 92 -5.49 3.65 -4.92
N LEU A 93 -5.68 2.42 -5.42
CA LEU A 93 -6.54 2.15 -6.58
C LEU A 93 -8.00 2.55 -6.32
N LYS A 94 -8.51 2.24 -5.12
CA LYS A 94 -9.86 2.63 -4.74
C LYS A 94 -10.01 4.14 -4.68
N MET A 95 -9.04 4.85 -4.10
CA MET A 95 -9.01 6.32 -4.08
C MET A 95 -8.91 6.92 -5.49
N PHE A 96 -8.07 6.34 -6.36
CA PHE A 96 -7.95 6.79 -7.75
C PHE A 96 -9.25 6.66 -8.53
N SER A 97 -10.07 5.66 -8.19
CA SER A 97 -11.40 5.48 -8.78
C SER A 97 -12.47 6.43 -8.23
N ASN A 98 -12.13 7.23 -7.21
CA ASN A 98 -13.07 8.14 -6.56
C ASN A 98 -12.88 9.56 -7.10
N HIS A 99 -13.95 10.22 -7.54
CA HIS A 99 -13.89 11.54 -8.18
C HIS A 99 -13.80 12.71 -7.18
N GLY A 100 -13.59 12.44 -5.89
CA GLY A 100 -13.63 13.47 -4.85
C GLY A 100 -12.36 14.31 -4.69
N VAL A 101 -11.20 13.78 -5.14
CA VAL A 101 -9.88 14.44 -5.09
C VAL A 101 -9.15 14.17 -6.40
N LYS A 102 -8.49 15.18 -6.96
CA LYS A 102 -7.71 15.02 -8.19
C LYS A 102 -6.34 14.40 -7.88
N ILE A 103 -6.13 13.16 -8.28
CA ILE A 103 -4.84 12.48 -8.16
C ILE A 103 -4.10 12.61 -9.49
N ARG A 104 -2.89 13.20 -9.44
CA ARG A 104 -2.10 13.47 -10.64
C ARG A 104 -1.27 12.28 -11.09
N ASN A 105 -0.63 11.62 -10.14
CA ASN A 105 0.16 10.42 -10.35
C ASN A 105 -0.18 9.41 -9.26
N ILE A 106 -0.27 8.14 -9.63
CA ILE A 106 -0.44 7.04 -8.68
C ILE A 106 0.61 5.96 -8.95
N ILE A 107 1.19 5.45 -7.87
CA ILE A 107 2.06 4.28 -7.88
C ILE A 107 1.39 3.18 -7.05
N CYS A 108 1.16 2.05 -7.69
CA CYS A 108 0.65 0.83 -7.09
C CYS A 108 1.81 -0.17 -6.99
N ASP A 109 2.46 -0.25 -5.84
CA ASP A 109 3.63 -1.13 -5.62
C ASP A 109 3.19 -2.50 -5.09
N GLY A 110 3.28 -3.54 -5.91
CA GLY A 110 2.81 -4.87 -5.58
C GLY A 110 1.33 -4.91 -5.16
N ALA A 111 0.53 -3.95 -5.63
CA ALA A 111 -0.86 -3.78 -5.21
C ALA A 111 -1.70 -5.01 -5.50
N ILE A 112 -2.56 -5.38 -4.55
CA ILE A 112 -3.56 -6.42 -4.74
C ILE A 112 -4.75 -5.79 -5.45
N THR A 113 -5.11 -6.33 -6.62
CA THR A 113 -6.30 -5.91 -7.38
C THR A 113 -7.51 -6.77 -7.02
N PRO A 114 -8.75 -6.31 -7.30
CA PRO A 114 -9.94 -7.11 -7.01
C PRO A 114 -9.92 -8.43 -7.77
N TYR A 115 -10.04 -9.55 -7.08
CA TYR A 115 -10.16 -10.85 -7.72
C TYR A 115 -11.54 -11.01 -8.34
N GLN A 116 -11.60 -11.15 -9.66
CA GLN A 116 -12.83 -11.48 -10.39
C GLN A 116 -13.09 -13.00 -10.37
N LEU A 117 -13.05 -13.59 -9.18
CA LEU A 117 -13.24 -15.02 -8.95
C LEU A 117 -14.58 -15.27 -8.25
N PRO A 118 -15.15 -16.48 -8.38
CA PRO A 118 -16.33 -16.87 -7.60
C PRO A 118 -16.09 -16.65 -6.10
N TRP A 119 -17.10 -16.18 -5.38
CA TRP A 119 -17.02 -15.83 -3.96
C TRP A 119 -16.37 -16.91 -3.09
N ILE A 120 -16.70 -18.19 -3.32
CA ILE A 120 -16.13 -19.30 -2.56
C ILE A 120 -14.62 -19.43 -2.75
N VAL A 121 -14.11 -19.14 -3.94
CA VAL A 121 -12.68 -19.21 -4.26
C VAL A 121 -11.94 -18.07 -3.55
N THR A 122 -12.47 -16.84 -3.58
CA THR A 122 -11.88 -15.70 -2.88
C THR A 122 -11.88 -15.91 -1.36
N ARG A 123 -12.91 -16.57 -0.80
CA ARG A 123 -12.96 -16.96 0.61
C ARG A 123 -11.89 -17.99 0.98
N MET A 124 -11.68 -19.00 0.13
CA MET A 124 -10.61 -19.99 0.36
C MET A 124 -9.23 -19.34 0.34
N ILE A 125 -8.99 -18.40 -0.56
CA ILE A 125 -7.74 -17.62 -0.61
C ILE A 125 -7.58 -16.81 0.69
N ALA A 126 -8.61 -16.06 1.11
CA ALA A 126 -8.57 -15.26 2.33
C ALA A 126 -8.33 -16.13 3.59
N ILE A 127 -8.94 -17.32 3.68
CA ILE A 127 -8.72 -18.27 4.78
C ILE A 127 -7.26 -18.77 4.77
N ARG A 128 -6.74 -19.14 3.61
CA ARG A 128 -5.34 -19.57 3.48
C ARG A 128 -4.39 -18.49 4.01
N ASP A 129 -4.55 -17.26 3.54
CA ASP A 129 -3.67 -16.13 3.90
C ASP A 129 -3.81 -15.77 5.38
N PHE A 130 -5.04 -15.77 5.90
CA PHE A 130 -5.31 -15.60 7.33
C PHE A 130 -4.60 -16.65 8.19
N LEU A 131 -4.70 -17.92 7.82
CA LEU A 131 -4.05 -19.02 8.56
C LEU A 131 -2.53 -18.89 8.49
N MET A 132 -1.97 -18.59 7.33
CA MET A 132 -0.54 -18.43 7.13
C MET A 132 0.02 -17.32 8.03
N ILE A 133 -0.61 -16.15 8.04
CA ILE A 133 -0.17 -15.03 8.87
C ILE A 133 -0.43 -15.29 10.37
N SER A 134 -1.53 -15.95 10.71
CA SER A 134 -1.82 -16.34 12.10
C SER A 134 -0.79 -17.33 12.66
N ILE A 135 -0.30 -18.24 11.83
CA ILE A 135 0.81 -19.15 12.19
C ILE A 135 2.10 -18.32 12.38
N GLY A 136 2.39 -17.37 11.50
CA GLY A 136 3.51 -16.44 11.66
C GLY A 136 3.45 -15.65 12.97
N LYS A 137 2.26 -15.14 13.32
CA LYS A 137 2.01 -14.45 14.60
C LYS A 137 2.32 -15.34 15.81
N ILE A 138 1.86 -16.59 15.80
CA ILE A 138 2.10 -17.55 16.90
C ILE A 138 3.57 -17.95 16.97
N GLY A 139 4.21 -18.21 15.83
CA GLY A 139 5.60 -18.63 15.74
C GLY A 139 6.62 -17.53 16.02
N GLY A 140 6.19 -16.27 15.87
CA GLY A 140 7.01 -15.09 16.12
C GLY A 140 8.29 -15.04 15.29
N LEU A 141 9.30 -14.31 15.80
CA LEU A 141 10.56 -14.08 15.10
C LEU A 141 11.25 -15.36 14.61
N LYS A 142 11.30 -16.40 15.45
CA LYS A 142 11.97 -17.67 15.09
C LYS A 142 11.37 -18.35 13.86
N LEU A 143 10.06 -18.24 13.67
CA LEU A 143 9.40 -18.80 12.50
C LEU A 143 9.64 -17.92 11.27
N LEU A 144 9.63 -16.60 11.43
CA LEU A 144 9.91 -15.65 10.35
C LEU A 144 11.33 -15.84 9.83
N GLU A 145 12.35 -15.89 10.71
CA GLU A 145 13.75 -16.15 10.35
C GLU A 145 13.94 -17.47 9.58
N LYS A 146 13.15 -18.48 9.91
CA LYS A 146 13.17 -19.77 9.20
C LYS A 146 12.46 -19.74 7.86
N SER A 147 11.47 -18.88 7.71
CA SER A 147 10.57 -18.84 6.54
C SER A 147 11.03 -17.86 5.47
N PHE A 148 11.77 -16.83 5.87
CA PHE A 148 12.28 -15.80 4.97
C PHE A 148 13.80 -15.91 4.83
N SER A 149 14.31 -15.70 3.62
CA SER A 149 15.75 -15.70 3.40
C SER A 149 16.36 -14.38 3.87
N THR A 150 17.57 -14.45 4.42
CA THR A 150 18.35 -13.26 4.82
C THR A 150 18.76 -12.38 3.62
N ASP A 151 18.65 -12.89 2.40
CA ASP A 151 18.89 -12.13 1.17
C ASP A 151 17.74 -11.22 0.76
N GLU A 152 16.56 -11.43 1.37
CA GLU A 152 15.34 -10.65 1.05
C GLU A 152 14.95 -9.68 2.17
N TYR A 153 15.21 -10.07 3.42
CA TYR A 153 14.83 -9.29 4.61
C TYR A 153 15.96 -9.32 5.65
N SER A 154 16.32 -8.16 6.15
CA SER A 154 17.27 -8.05 7.26
C SER A 154 16.67 -8.60 8.56
N GLU A 155 17.54 -8.94 9.52
CA GLU A 155 17.10 -9.36 10.87
C GLU A 155 16.25 -8.28 11.55
N GLU A 156 16.57 -7.00 11.32
CA GLU A 156 15.83 -5.86 11.87
C GLU A 156 14.43 -5.74 11.28
N GLU A 157 14.29 -5.95 9.96
CA GLU A 157 12.96 -5.98 9.31
C GLU A 157 12.12 -7.15 9.83
N LEU A 158 12.70 -8.33 10.04
CA LEU A 158 11.99 -9.48 10.59
C LEU A 158 11.57 -9.24 12.06
N LYS A 159 12.41 -8.59 12.86
CA LYS A 159 12.05 -8.16 14.23
C LYS A 159 10.90 -7.14 14.21
N TYR A 160 10.94 -6.20 13.30
CA TYR A 160 9.88 -5.22 13.12
C TYR A 160 8.56 -5.89 12.71
N VAL A 161 8.57 -6.78 11.73
CA VAL A 161 7.37 -7.55 11.34
C VAL A 161 6.85 -8.41 12.51
N ALA A 162 7.74 -9.03 13.30
CA ALA A 162 7.34 -9.80 14.47
C ALA A 162 6.66 -8.91 15.53
N LYS A 163 7.18 -7.68 15.75
CA LYS A 163 6.56 -6.68 16.63
C LYS A 163 5.14 -6.34 16.14
N VAL A 164 4.99 -6.03 14.87
CA VAL A 164 3.70 -5.69 14.27
C VAL A 164 2.71 -6.86 14.35
N LEU A 165 3.15 -8.08 14.02
CA LEU A 165 2.32 -9.29 14.16
C LEU A 165 1.83 -9.51 15.59
N ASN A 166 2.68 -9.23 16.60
CA ASN A 166 2.28 -9.29 18.00
C ASN A 166 1.20 -8.26 18.35
N PHE A 167 1.31 -7.07 17.81
CA PHE A 167 0.38 -5.97 18.04
C PHE A 167 -0.98 -6.21 17.39
N ILE A 168 -1.03 -6.51 16.09
CA ILE A 168 -2.29 -6.60 15.34
C ILE A 168 -3.18 -7.74 15.81
N SER A 169 -4.49 -7.52 15.83
CA SER A 169 -5.47 -8.53 16.23
C SER A 169 -5.71 -9.56 15.09
N TYR A 170 -6.19 -10.76 15.44
CA TYR A 170 -6.67 -11.73 14.44
C TYR A 170 -7.81 -11.17 13.57
N LYS A 171 -8.62 -10.27 14.14
CA LYS A 171 -9.67 -9.55 13.40
C LYS A 171 -9.06 -8.64 12.33
N THR A 172 -7.98 -7.93 12.65
CA THR A 172 -7.23 -7.10 11.70
C THR A 172 -6.65 -7.96 10.59
N ILE A 173 -5.98 -9.08 10.93
CA ILE A 173 -5.44 -10.03 9.93
C ILE A 173 -6.55 -10.52 8.99
N TRP A 174 -7.68 -10.98 9.54
CA TRP A 174 -8.80 -11.46 8.72
C TRP A 174 -9.30 -10.39 7.76
N ARG A 175 -9.58 -9.18 8.25
CA ARG A 175 -10.13 -8.08 7.46
C ARG A 175 -9.18 -7.61 6.37
N THR A 176 -7.88 -7.61 6.65
CA THR A 176 -6.86 -7.29 5.65
C THR A 176 -7.00 -8.17 4.41
N PHE A 177 -6.94 -9.48 4.57
CA PHE A 177 -6.96 -10.40 3.43
C PHE A 177 -8.35 -10.55 2.80
N GLU A 178 -9.39 -10.55 3.61
CA GLU A 178 -10.76 -10.60 3.12
C GLU A 178 -11.10 -9.36 2.30
N SER A 179 -10.73 -8.18 2.77
CA SER A 179 -11.04 -6.92 2.11
C SER A 179 -10.20 -6.69 0.85
N CYS A 180 -8.87 -6.90 0.91
CA CYS A 180 -8.00 -6.69 -0.25
C CYS A 180 -8.35 -7.58 -1.45
N ASN A 181 -8.89 -8.77 -1.20
CA ASN A 181 -9.27 -9.70 -2.25
C ASN A 181 -10.67 -9.44 -2.83
N ASN A 182 -11.52 -8.67 -2.12
CA ASN A 182 -12.95 -8.56 -2.43
C ASN A 182 -13.47 -7.13 -2.60
N TYR A 183 -12.60 -6.10 -2.57
CA TYR A 183 -13.09 -4.74 -2.76
C TYR A 183 -13.63 -4.52 -4.17
N VAL A 184 -14.53 -3.54 -4.29
CA VAL A 184 -15.26 -3.29 -5.54
C VAL A 184 -14.74 -2.03 -6.21
N MET A 185 -14.41 -2.15 -7.49
CA MET A 185 -14.05 -1.03 -8.35
C MET A 185 -15.25 -0.57 -9.19
N PRO A 186 -15.40 0.74 -9.45
CA PRO A 186 -16.43 1.24 -10.37
C PRO A 186 -16.23 0.68 -11.78
N LYS A 187 -17.32 0.57 -12.55
CA LYS A 187 -17.26 0.04 -13.92
C LYS A 187 -16.49 0.94 -14.90
N ASN A 188 -16.46 2.26 -14.67
CA ASN A 188 -15.87 3.25 -15.57
C ASN A 188 -14.58 3.83 -14.99
N VAL A 189 -13.60 2.99 -14.72
CA VAL A 189 -12.32 3.42 -14.11
C VAL A 189 -11.38 4.09 -15.13
N SER A 190 -11.60 3.87 -16.42
CA SER A 190 -10.73 4.36 -17.53
C SER A 190 -10.78 5.87 -17.79
N GLU A 191 -11.69 6.61 -17.15
CA GLU A 191 -11.87 8.06 -17.39
C GLU A 191 -10.94 8.97 -16.56
N HIS A 192 -10.01 8.39 -15.77
CA HIS A 192 -9.09 9.17 -14.95
C HIS A 192 -7.94 9.76 -15.77
N SER A 193 -7.70 11.05 -15.57
CA SER A 193 -6.63 11.80 -16.27
C SER A 193 -5.25 11.68 -15.62
N GLY A 194 -5.13 10.96 -14.50
CA GLY A 194 -3.87 10.75 -13.78
C GLY A 194 -2.98 9.70 -14.45
N ARG A 195 -1.67 9.79 -14.20
CA ARG A 195 -0.71 8.76 -14.64
C ARG A 195 -0.70 7.63 -13.63
N ILE A 196 -0.64 6.38 -14.12
CA ILE A 196 -0.61 5.17 -13.29
C ILE A 196 0.68 4.43 -13.56
N GLN A 197 1.41 4.12 -12.51
CA GLN A 197 2.51 3.14 -12.54
C GLN A 197 2.14 1.94 -11.67
N TYR A 198 2.44 0.75 -12.15
CA TYR A 198 2.40 -0.48 -11.38
C TYR A 198 3.82 -1.00 -11.19
N TRP A 199 4.30 -0.97 -9.96
CA TRP A 199 5.64 -1.41 -9.57
C TRP A 199 5.59 -2.83 -9.06
N TYR A 200 6.62 -3.62 -9.32
CA TYR A 200 6.78 -4.97 -8.76
C TYR A 200 8.23 -5.44 -8.86
N GLY A 201 8.65 -6.25 -7.89
CA GLY A 201 9.94 -6.92 -7.93
C GLY A 201 9.92 -8.15 -8.84
N ASP A 202 11.06 -8.53 -9.37
CA ASP A 202 11.20 -9.75 -10.20
C ASP A 202 10.90 -11.01 -9.40
N LYS A 203 11.26 -11.05 -8.11
CA LYS A 203 11.00 -12.18 -7.21
C LYS A 203 9.52 -12.41 -6.93
N GLU A 204 8.69 -11.37 -6.98
CA GLU A 204 7.22 -11.47 -6.81
C GLU A 204 6.43 -11.52 -8.13
N SER A 205 7.07 -11.39 -9.29
CA SER A 205 6.41 -11.24 -10.59
C SER A 205 5.37 -12.34 -10.89
N LYS A 206 5.63 -13.59 -10.47
CA LYS A 206 4.67 -14.69 -10.61
C LYS A 206 3.44 -14.52 -9.72
N ALA A 207 3.65 -14.08 -8.48
CA ALA A 207 2.56 -13.83 -7.54
C ALA A 207 1.68 -12.65 -7.99
N ARG A 208 2.27 -11.65 -8.64
CA ARG A 208 1.58 -10.46 -9.16
C ARG A 208 1.02 -10.64 -10.58
N ALA A 209 1.16 -11.79 -11.21
CA ALA A 209 0.72 -12.00 -12.60
C ALA A 209 -0.77 -11.68 -12.81
N TRP A 210 -1.62 -12.04 -11.84
CA TRP A 210 -3.05 -11.73 -11.87
C TRP A 210 -3.31 -10.22 -11.79
N ASP A 211 -2.64 -9.55 -10.87
CA ASP A 211 -2.78 -8.11 -10.65
C ASP A 211 -2.31 -7.32 -11.88
N ILE A 212 -1.18 -7.71 -12.47
CA ILE A 212 -0.67 -7.13 -13.72
C ILE A 212 -1.68 -7.31 -14.86
N GLN A 213 -2.31 -8.47 -14.98
CA GLN A 213 -3.33 -8.72 -16.00
C GLN A 213 -4.58 -7.87 -15.76
N TYR A 214 -5.02 -7.75 -14.51
CA TYR A 214 -6.14 -6.87 -14.14
C TYR A 214 -5.85 -5.42 -14.55
N MET A 215 -4.66 -4.91 -14.20
CA MET A 215 -4.24 -3.55 -14.56
C MET A 215 -4.21 -3.33 -16.08
N LYS A 216 -3.71 -4.29 -16.87
CA LYS A 216 -3.71 -4.20 -18.33
C LYS A 216 -5.10 -4.09 -18.94
N ILE A 217 -6.08 -4.76 -18.34
CA ILE A 217 -7.47 -4.77 -18.84
C ILE A 217 -8.21 -3.50 -18.44
N HIS A 218 -8.12 -3.12 -17.16
CA HIS A 218 -8.95 -2.06 -16.58
C HIS A 218 -8.28 -0.68 -16.59
N PHE A 219 -6.94 -0.65 -16.67
CA PHE A 219 -6.12 0.57 -16.72
C PHE A 219 -5.09 0.47 -17.85
N PRO A 220 -5.51 0.49 -19.12
CA PRO A 220 -4.64 0.18 -20.27
C PRO A 220 -3.44 1.13 -20.44
N ASN A 221 -3.52 2.33 -19.84
CA ASN A 221 -2.43 3.31 -19.87
C ASN A 221 -1.44 3.15 -18.68
N THR A 222 -1.50 2.03 -17.94
CA THR A 222 -0.58 1.77 -16.84
C THR A 222 0.84 1.52 -17.36
N GLU A 223 1.79 2.24 -16.80
CA GLU A 223 3.22 1.99 -16.97
C GLU A 223 3.67 0.92 -15.96
N PHE A 224 4.22 -0.19 -16.46
CA PHE A 224 4.70 -1.28 -15.61
C PHE A 224 6.19 -1.15 -15.36
N ILE A 225 6.61 -1.03 -14.10
CA ILE A 225 8.01 -0.90 -13.69
C ILE A 225 8.41 -2.16 -12.92
N LYS A 226 9.28 -2.94 -13.52
CA LYS A 226 9.85 -4.13 -12.89
C LYS A 226 11.22 -3.81 -12.31
N PHE A 227 11.43 -4.14 -11.04
CA PHE A 227 12.69 -3.96 -10.35
C PHE A 227 13.41 -5.29 -10.19
N GLU A 228 14.64 -5.35 -10.67
CA GLU A 228 15.49 -6.55 -10.58
C GLU A 228 16.03 -6.72 -9.15
N ASN A 229 16.16 -7.98 -8.71
CA ASN A 229 16.61 -8.40 -7.39
C ASN A 229 15.78 -7.87 -6.21
N MET A 230 14.52 -7.55 -6.44
CA MET A 230 13.63 -7.05 -5.40
C MET A 230 12.49 -8.02 -5.08
N GLY A 231 12.19 -8.13 -3.78
CA GLY A 231 11.02 -8.79 -3.24
C GLY A 231 9.83 -7.84 -3.10
N HIS A 232 8.78 -8.31 -2.44
CA HIS A 232 7.56 -7.56 -2.18
C HIS A 232 7.79 -6.45 -1.14
N GLY A 233 7.46 -5.20 -1.49
CA GLY A 233 7.50 -4.08 -0.56
C GLY A 233 8.89 -3.68 -0.07
N SER A 234 9.96 -4.06 -0.74
CA SER A 234 11.32 -3.81 -0.27
C SER A 234 11.94 -2.48 -0.70
N MET A 235 11.22 -1.69 -1.53
CA MET A 235 11.78 -0.47 -2.11
C MET A 235 12.06 0.62 -1.06
N ALA A 236 11.13 0.84 -0.13
CA ALA A 236 11.24 1.92 0.86
C ALA A 236 12.37 1.67 1.87
N SER A 237 12.59 0.43 2.27
CA SER A 237 13.61 0.08 3.26
C SER A 237 15.00 -0.12 2.62
N LEU A 238 15.08 -0.87 1.52
CA LEU A 238 16.37 -1.24 0.93
C LEU A 238 16.94 -0.18 -0.04
N TYR A 239 16.06 0.58 -0.69
CA TYR A 239 16.46 1.53 -1.73
C TYR A 239 15.80 2.89 -1.61
N PRO A 240 15.83 3.55 -0.42
CA PRO A 240 15.07 4.77 -0.15
C PRO A 240 15.41 5.92 -1.10
N VAL A 241 16.68 6.14 -1.38
CA VAL A 241 17.12 7.20 -2.33
C VAL A 241 16.62 6.92 -3.75
N LYS A 242 16.66 5.66 -4.20
CA LYS A 242 16.14 5.27 -5.51
C LYS A 242 14.63 5.50 -5.59
N MET A 243 13.90 5.16 -4.54
CA MET A 243 12.45 5.38 -4.46
C MET A 243 12.11 6.86 -4.56
N VAL A 244 12.80 7.71 -3.79
CA VAL A 244 12.59 9.17 -3.84
C VAL A 244 12.88 9.74 -5.22
N ASN A 245 13.96 9.30 -5.89
CA ASN A 245 14.28 9.73 -7.24
C ASN A 245 13.19 9.32 -8.25
N GLN A 246 12.65 8.10 -8.16
CA GLN A 246 11.51 7.68 -8.99
C GLN A 246 10.27 8.56 -8.76
N PHE A 247 10.02 8.99 -7.52
CA PHE A 247 8.93 9.92 -7.22
C PHE A 247 9.15 11.29 -7.87
N ARG A 248 10.37 11.82 -7.77
CA ARG A 248 10.75 13.11 -8.41
C ARG A 248 10.57 13.04 -9.92
N ASP A 249 11.14 12.02 -10.55
CA ASP A 249 11.07 11.81 -12.01
C ASP A 249 9.61 11.76 -12.48
N LEU A 250 8.75 11.01 -11.78
CA LEU A 250 7.34 10.89 -12.13
C LEU A 250 6.58 12.22 -11.98
N MET A 251 6.91 13.02 -10.97
CA MET A 251 6.24 14.31 -10.72
C MET A 251 6.77 15.46 -11.59
N GLU A 252 7.98 15.36 -12.12
CA GLU A 252 8.60 16.41 -12.96
C GLU A 252 8.20 16.31 -14.44
N VAL A 253 7.80 15.12 -14.91
CA VAL A 253 7.37 14.95 -16.31
C VAL A 253 6.11 15.79 -16.57
N LYS A 254 6.29 16.90 -17.28
CA LYS A 254 5.19 17.70 -17.81
C LYS A 254 4.47 16.90 -18.89
N LYS A 255 3.13 16.84 -18.80
CA LYS A 255 2.29 16.34 -19.90
C LYS A 255 2.39 17.23 -21.10
#